data_7abbe507a1da46cf406e93a879df40f5
#
_entry.id   7abbe507a1da46cf406e93a879df40f5
#
_cell.length_a   1.000
_cell.length_b   1.000
_cell.length_c   1.000
_cell.angle_alpha   90.00
_cell.angle_beta   90.00
_cell.angle_gamma   90.00
#
_symmetry.space_group_name_H-M   'P 1'
#
loop_
_entity.id
_entity.type
_entity.pdbx_description
1 polymer ?
#
loop_
_entity_poly.entity_id
_entity_poly.type
_entity_poly.pdbx_seq_one_letter_code
_entity_poly.pdbx_strand_id
1 'polypeptide(L)'
;MTKMGIITLVHLSSKKLSLDILLLLFIKPKKKEVYMSSLYLKYLKEKKENEDTYYLFKVGNFYIFIDEDAKKISEVVPLKLTNLTSDILKCGFPINALERYLTIFKNLSFKIKIIEEKNINVDKVIKKIKNINIEKTTPIKALNILNEIKGMLNE
;
A
#
# COMPACT_ATOMS: atom_id res chain seq x y z
N MET A 1 50.31 2.25 24.95
CA MET A 1 49.97 2.06 23.53
C MET A 1 48.57 1.43 23.45
N THR A 2 47.67 1.89 22.58
CA THR A 2 46.34 1.40 22.24
C THR A 2 45.14 2.22 22.74
N LYS A 3 45.13 3.52 22.45
CA LYS A 3 43.84 4.28 22.47
C LYS A 3 43.51 5.00 21.13
N MET A 4 44.40 4.88 20.12
CA MET A 4 44.20 5.55 18.81
C MET A 4 43.45 4.73 17.76
N GLY A 5 43.31 3.42 17.90
CA GLY A 5 42.68 2.57 16.90
C GLY A 5 41.14 2.55 16.91
N ILE A 6 40.53 2.82 18.06
CA ILE A 6 39.06 2.70 18.22
C ILE A 6 38.34 3.94 17.69
N ILE A 7 38.92 5.13 17.83
CA ILE A 7 38.30 6.40 17.38
C ILE A 7 38.20 6.47 15.86
N THR A 8 39.21 5.94 15.15
CA THR A 8 39.22 5.94 13.66
C THR A 8 38.16 4.99 13.06
N LEU A 9 37.93 3.84 13.70
CA LEU A 9 36.90 2.86 13.25
C LEU A 9 35.48 3.36 13.46
N VAL A 10 35.21 4.03 14.57
CA VAL A 10 33.85 4.61 14.85
C VAL A 10 33.58 5.78 13.90
N HIS A 11 34.60 6.57 13.55
CA HIS A 11 34.43 7.72 12.64
C HIS A 11 34.18 7.29 11.19
N LEU A 12 34.82 6.20 10.72
CA LEU A 12 34.56 5.62 9.40
C LEU A 12 33.16 4.96 9.31
N SER A 13 32.73 4.29 10.38
CA SER A 13 31.39 3.70 10.47
C SER A 13 30.28 4.74 10.41
N SER A 14 30.44 5.87 11.13
CA SER A 14 29.43 6.94 11.12
C SER A 14 29.33 7.68 9.79
N LYS A 15 30.47 7.89 9.09
CA LYS A 15 30.46 8.49 7.74
C LYS A 15 29.83 7.57 6.70
N LYS A 16 30.07 6.26 6.78
CA LYS A 16 29.48 5.28 5.87
C LYS A 16 27.97 5.16 6.09
N LEU A 17 27.51 5.17 7.34
CA LEU A 17 26.10 5.19 7.68
C LEU A 17 25.40 6.47 7.16
N SER A 18 26.06 7.62 7.23
CA SER A 18 25.54 8.89 6.72
C SER A 18 25.41 8.90 5.19
N LEU A 19 26.36 8.29 4.47
CA LEU A 19 26.31 8.15 3.01
C LEU A 19 25.20 7.19 2.57
N ASP A 20 25.01 6.08 3.27
CA ASP A 20 23.97 5.10 2.98
C ASP A 20 22.57 5.70 3.23
N ILE A 21 22.41 6.49 4.30
CA ILE A 21 21.17 7.23 4.56
C ILE A 21 20.94 8.30 3.50
N LEU A 22 21.97 9.02 3.09
CA LEU A 22 21.88 10.03 2.03
C LEU A 22 21.54 9.38 0.67
N LEU A 23 22.10 8.22 0.36
CA LEU A 23 21.80 7.44 -0.84
C LEU A 23 20.35 6.94 -0.85
N LEU A 24 19.83 6.49 0.30
CA LEU A 24 18.42 6.09 0.47
C LEU A 24 17.45 7.26 0.26
N LEU A 25 17.84 8.49 0.63
CA LEU A 25 17.02 9.70 0.40
C LEU A 25 16.99 10.12 -1.09
N PHE A 26 18.00 9.74 -1.88
CA PHE A 26 18.04 10.02 -3.33
C PHE A 26 17.38 8.96 -4.20
N ILE A 27 17.13 7.75 -3.69
CA ILE A 27 16.38 6.71 -4.39
C ILE A 27 14.90 7.06 -4.25
N LYS A 28 14.34 7.77 -5.23
CA LYS A 28 12.89 7.93 -5.34
C LYS A 28 12.26 6.56 -5.58
N PRO A 29 11.52 5.98 -4.63
CA PRO A 29 10.88 4.69 -4.84
C PRO A 29 9.93 4.80 -6.03
N LYS A 30 9.93 3.79 -6.88
CA LYS A 30 8.97 3.74 -8.01
C LYS A 30 7.56 3.78 -7.44
N LYS A 31 6.65 4.53 -8.08
CA LYS A 31 5.25 4.70 -7.63
C LYS A 31 4.57 3.38 -7.26
N LYS A 32 4.92 2.29 -7.94
CA LYS A 32 4.44 0.94 -7.67
C LYS A 32 4.94 0.36 -6.33
N GLU A 33 6.19 0.61 -5.96
CA GLU A 33 6.79 0.10 -4.71
C GLU A 33 6.20 0.81 -3.48
N VAL A 34 5.97 2.12 -3.56
CA VAL A 34 5.31 2.90 -2.50
C VAL A 34 3.88 2.41 -2.28
N TYR A 35 3.13 2.16 -3.35
CA TYR A 35 1.77 1.63 -3.27
C TYR A 35 1.74 0.24 -2.63
N MET A 36 2.65 -0.64 -3.03
CA MET A 36 2.73 -2.00 -2.50
C MET A 36 3.13 -2.03 -1.03
N SER A 37 4.00 -1.11 -0.58
CA SER A 37 4.33 -0.98 0.85
C SER A 37 3.14 -0.48 1.66
N SER A 38 2.35 0.46 1.14
CA SER A 38 1.14 0.95 1.80
C SER A 38 0.06 -0.13 1.94
N LEU A 39 -0.11 -0.97 0.92
CA LEU A 39 -1.03 -2.10 0.93
C LEU A 39 -0.64 -3.13 1.98
N TYR A 40 0.64 -3.44 2.10
CA TYR A 40 1.15 -4.36 3.12
C TYR A 40 0.99 -3.81 4.54
N LEU A 41 1.26 -2.53 4.75
CA LEU A 41 1.02 -1.87 6.04
C LEU A 41 -0.46 -1.92 6.45
N LYS A 42 -1.36 -1.76 5.48
CA LYS A 42 -2.80 -1.89 5.71
C LYS A 42 -3.17 -3.33 6.09
N TYR A 43 -2.61 -4.31 5.39
CA TYR A 43 -2.78 -5.72 5.75
C TYR A 43 -2.34 -6.01 7.18
N LEU A 44 -1.15 -5.57 7.58
CA LEU A 44 -0.63 -5.78 8.94
C LEU A 44 -1.52 -5.12 10.01
N LYS A 45 -2.05 -3.92 9.72
CA LYS A 45 -2.98 -3.23 10.61
C LYS A 45 -4.26 -4.03 10.82
N GLU A 46 -4.89 -4.47 9.72
CA GLU A 46 -6.13 -5.25 9.78
C GLU A 46 -5.91 -6.60 10.48
N LYS A 47 -4.78 -7.28 10.23
CA LYS A 47 -4.43 -8.54 10.89
C LYS A 47 -4.21 -8.38 12.39
N LYS A 48 -3.62 -7.28 12.82
CA LYS A 48 -3.44 -6.98 14.25
C LYS A 48 -4.78 -6.82 14.98
N GLU A 49 -5.81 -6.32 14.29
CA GLU A 49 -7.15 -6.18 14.87
C GLU A 49 -7.89 -7.52 14.91
N ASN A 50 -7.68 -8.41 13.93
CA ASN A 50 -8.39 -9.68 13.86
C ASN A 50 -7.59 -10.73 13.07
N GLU A 51 -6.84 -11.57 13.76
CA GLU A 51 -5.95 -12.58 13.15
C GLU A 51 -6.70 -13.70 12.42
N ASP A 52 -7.90 -14.06 12.86
CA ASP A 52 -8.70 -15.15 12.29
C ASP A 52 -9.42 -14.78 10.98
N THR A 53 -9.34 -13.52 10.57
CA THR A 53 -9.98 -13.03 9.36
C THR A 53 -8.99 -12.97 8.21
N TYR A 54 -9.37 -13.48 7.05
CA TYR A 54 -8.60 -13.37 5.82
C TYR A 54 -8.98 -12.10 5.07
N TYR A 55 -7.97 -11.32 4.69
CA TYR A 55 -8.17 -10.00 4.09
C TYR A 55 -7.95 -10.04 2.60
N LEU A 56 -9.03 -9.77 1.84
CA LEU A 56 -9.05 -9.79 0.40
C LEU A 56 -9.04 -8.35 -0.14
N PHE A 57 -7.95 -7.95 -0.74
CA PHE A 57 -7.73 -6.59 -1.25
C PHE A 57 -8.08 -6.49 -2.73
N LYS A 58 -8.84 -5.47 -3.11
CA LYS A 58 -9.08 -5.12 -4.51
C LYS A 58 -7.92 -4.27 -5.04
N VAL A 59 -7.23 -4.78 -6.03
CA VAL A 59 -6.07 -4.12 -6.67
C VAL A 59 -6.25 -4.15 -8.19
N GLY A 60 -6.64 -3.01 -8.74
CA GLY A 60 -6.98 -2.92 -10.16
C GLY A 60 -8.11 -3.88 -10.53
N ASN A 61 -7.86 -4.80 -11.47
CA ASN A 61 -8.83 -5.79 -11.94
C ASN A 61 -8.76 -7.14 -11.20
N PHE A 62 -8.10 -7.19 -10.04
CA PHE A 62 -7.92 -8.40 -9.26
C PHE A 62 -8.29 -8.21 -7.81
N TYR A 63 -8.75 -9.30 -7.18
CA TYR A 63 -8.78 -9.47 -5.75
C TYR A 63 -7.59 -10.32 -5.32
N ILE A 64 -6.82 -9.86 -4.34
CA ILE A 64 -5.60 -10.55 -3.88
C ILE A 64 -5.59 -10.74 -2.37
N PHE A 65 -5.10 -11.88 -1.94
CA PHE A 65 -4.63 -12.15 -0.58
C PHE A 65 -3.13 -11.86 -0.51
N ILE A 66 -2.64 -11.50 0.65
CA ILE A 66 -1.26 -11.07 0.87
C ILE A 66 -0.64 -11.90 1.99
N ASP A 67 0.65 -12.22 1.83
CA ASP A 67 1.53 -12.83 2.81
C ASP A 67 0.97 -14.14 3.39
N GLU A 68 0.79 -14.25 4.71
CA GLU A 68 0.30 -15.46 5.39
C GLU A 68 -1.11 -15.87 4.93
N ASP A 69 -1.98 -14.90 4.64
CA ASP A 69 -3.31 -15.21 4.09
C ASP A 69 -3.20 -15.83 2.70
N ALA A 70 -2.27 -15.33 1.88
CA ALA A 70 -2.05 -15.88 0.55
C ALA A 70 -1.51 -17.32 0.60
N LYS A 71 -0.59 -17.62 1.52
CA LYS A 71 -0.06 -18.97 1.74
C LYS A 71 -1.15 -19.94 2.14
N LYS A 72 -1.88 -19.62 3.23
CA LYS A 72 -2.96 -20.48 3.77
C LYS A 72 -4.08 -20.71 2.76
N ILE A 73 -4.49 -19.68 2.03
CA ILE A 73 -5.54 -19.82 0.99
C ILE A 73 -5.06 -20.66 -0.19
N SER A 74 -3.82 -20.50 -0.64
CA SER A 74 -3.28 -21.24 -1.77
C SER A 74 -3.08 -22.75 -1.49
N GLU A 75 -2.99 -23.15 -0.23
CA GLU A 75 -2.91 -24.57 0.17
C GLU A 75 -4.26 -25.29 0.00
N VAL A 76 -5.36 -24.56 0.15
CA VAL A 76 -6.73 -25.14 0.18
C VAL A 76 -7.50 -24.84 -1.11
N VAL A 77 -7.22 -23.70 -1.73
CA VAL A 77 -7.87 -23.26 -2.96
C VAL A 77 -6.82 -23.16 -4.07
N PRO A 78 -7.08 -23.67 -5.30
CA PRO A 78 -6.11 -23.70 -6.39
C PRO A 78 -5.84 -22.29 -6.96
N LEU A 79 -5.26 -21.42 -6.14
CA LEU A 79 -4.80 -20.09 -6.52
C LEU A 79 -3.28 -20.08 -6.63
N LYS A 80 -2.77 -19.56 -7.75
CA LYS A 80 -1.33 -19.47 -7.97
C LYS A 80 -0.69 -18.47 -7.01
N LEU A 81 0.25 -18.95 -6.20
CA LEU A 81 1.09 -18.12 -5.36
C LEU A 81 2.16 -17.42 -6.20
N THR A 82 2.31 -16.13 -6.03
CA THR A 82 3.27 -15.28 -6.77
C THR A 82 3.85 -14.22 -5.84
N ASN A 83 4.93 -13.59 -6.24
CA ASN A 83 5.53 -12.52 -5.46
C ASN A 83 4.78 -11.19 -5.66
N LEU A 84 4.48 -10.52 -4.55
CA LEU A 84 4.03 -9.13 -4.54
C LEU A 84 5.24 -8.18 -4.55
N THR A 85 6.20 -8.47 -3.68
CA THR A 85 7.55 -7.88 -3.60
C THR A 85 8.58 -9.00 -3.50
N SER A 86 9.88 -8.68 -3.25
CA SER A 86 10.93 -9.68 -3.01
C SER A 86 10.56 -10.67 -1.90
N ASP A 87 9.92 -10.19 -0.84
CA ASP A 87 9.74 -10.91 0.41
C ASP A 87 8.27 -11.23 0.74
N ILE A 88 7.32 -10.62 0.02
CA ILE A 88 5.89 -10.75 0.28
C ILE A 88 5.22 -11.53 -0.85
N LEU A 89 4.51 -12.58 -0.47
CA LEU A 89 3.73 -13.41 -1.39
C LEU A 89 2.31 -12.87 -1.54
N LYS A 90 1.70 -13.22 -2.66
CA LYS A 90 0.28 -12.99 -2.94
C LYS A 90 -0.32 -14.13 -3.74
N CYS A 91 -1.61 -14.35 -3.60
CA CYS A 91 -2.43 -15.10 -4.54
C CYS A 91 -3.72 -14.34 -4.80
N GLY A 92 -4.42 -14.65 -5.88
CA GLY A 92 -5.65 -13.92 -6.18
C GLY A 92 -6.31 -14.35 -7.47
N PHE A 93 -7.41 -13.68 -7.78
CA PHE A 93 -8.28 -13.99 -8.92
C PHE A 93 -8.87 -12.69 -9.51
N PRO A 94 -9.34 -12.72 -10.77
CA PRO A 94 -9.97 -11.58 -11.43
C PRO A 94 -11.29 -11.18 -10.76
N ILE A 95 -11.66 -9.89 -10.86
CA ILE A 95 -12.89 -9.34 -10.26
C ILE A 95 -14.16 -10.11 -10.66
N ASN A 96 -14.24 -10.53 -11.91
CA ASN A 96 -15.41 -11.27 -12.44
C ASN A 96 -15.59 -12.67 -11.82
N ALA A 97 -14.59 -13.18 -11.12
CA ALA A 97 -14.64 -14.47 -10.43
C ALA A 97 -15.01 -14.37 -8.94
N LEU A 98 -15.29 -13.14 -8.42
CA LEU A 98 -15.52 -12.89 -7.00
C LEU A 98 -16.60 -13.80 -6.40
N GLU A 99 -17.79 -13.82 -6.98
CA GLU A 99 -18.94 -14.59 -6.46
C GLU A 99 -18.62 -16.10 -6.35
N ARG A 100 -17.93 -16.64 -7.36
CA ARG A 100 -17.49 -18.04 -7.36
C ARG A 100 -16.57 -18.33 -6.18
N TYR A 101 -15.57 -17.47 -5.95
CA TYR A 101 -14.61 -17.67 -4.87
C TYR A 101 -15.21 -17.41 -3.50
N LEU A 102 -16.10 -16.43 -3.34
CA LEU A 102 -16.84 -16.21 -2.10
C LEU A 102 -17.66 -17.43 -1.69
N THR A 103 -18.29 -18.11 -2.66
CA THR A 103 -19.00 -19.36 -2.40
C THR A 103 -18.07 -20.47 -1.91
N ILE A 104 -16.88 -20.60 -2.52
CA ILE A 104 -15.86 -21.58 -2.09
C ILE A 104 -15.41 -21.26 -0.66
N PHE A 105 -15.07 -20.00 -0.36
CA PHE A 105 -14.62 -19.60 0.97
C PHE A 105 -15.69 -19.80 2.05
N LYS A 106 -16.95 -19.53 1.71
CA LYS A 106 -18.08 -19.79 2.61
C LYS A 106 -18.23 -21.29 2.92
N ASN A 107 -18.10 -22.16 1.93
CA ASN A 107 -18.16 -23.60 2.12
C ASN A 107 -16.99 -24.14 2.98
N LEU A 108 -15.85 -23.47 2.93
CA LEU A 108 -14.67 -23.76 3.75
C LEU A 108 -14.71 -23.07 5.13
N SER A 109 -15.79 -22.37 5.44
CA SER A 109 -15.97 -21.61 6.69
C SER A 109 -14.90 -20.52 6.93
N PHE A 110 -14.29 -20.00 5.87
CA PHE A 110 -13.34 -18.90 5.98
C PHE A 110 -14.06 -17.57 6.23
N LYS A 111 -13.58 -16.83 7.21
CA LYS A 111 -14.02 -15.45 7.46
C LYS A 111 -13.26 -14.52 6.52
N ILE A 112 -13.90 -14.05 5.46
CA ILE A 112 -13.29 -13.14 4.49
C ILE A 112 -13.78 -11.72 4.71
N LYS A 113 -12.84 -10.76 4.81
CA LYS A 113 -13.13 -9.33 4.79
C LYS A 113 -12.57 -8.72 3.50
N ILE A 114 -13.45 -8.18 2.67
CA ILE A 114 -13.05 -7.51 1.44
C ILE A 114 -12.65 -6.07 1.77
N ILE A 115 -11.49 -5.65 1.31
CA ILE A 115 -10.99 -4.29 1.44
C ILE A 115 -10.85 -3.69 0.05
N GLU A 116 -11.73 -2.75 -0.25
CA GLU A 116 -11.68 -1.94 -1.46
C GLU A 116 -11.17 -0.55 -1.08
N GLU A 117 -10.11 -0.10 -1.75
CA GLU A 117 -9.75 1.31 -1.67
C GLU A 117 -10.77 2.10 -2.48
N LYS A 118 -11.36 3.10 -1.86
CA LYS A 118 -12.11 4.10 -2.61
C LYS A 118 -11.16 4.65 -3.68
N ASN A 119 -11.53 4.49 -4.95
CA ASN A 119 -10.80 5.09 -6.06
C ASN A 119 -11.00 6.60 -5.99
N ILE A 120 -10.22 7.25 -5.12
CA ILE A 120 -10.07 8.69 -5.20
C ILE A 120 -9.42 8.93 -6.56
N ASN A 121 -10.14 9.59 -7.45
CA ASN A 121 -9.59 9.92 -8.77
C ASN A 121 -8.54 11.03 -8.58
N VAL A 122 -7.36 10.62 -8.08
CA VAL A 122 -6.26 11.52 -7.74
C VAL A 122 -5.90 12.42 -8.94
N ASP A 123 -6.01 11.89 -10.16
CA ASP A 123 -5.73 12.65 -11.37
C ASP A 123 -6.75 13.79 -11.57
N LYS A 124 -8.03 13.57 -11.26
CA LYS A 124 -9.05 14.63 -11.24
C LYS A 124 -8.75 15.70 -10.20
N VAL A 125 -8.36 15.28 -8.99
CA VAL A 125 -8.02 16.20 -7.90
C VAL A 125 -6.79 17.04 -8.29
N ILE A 126 -5.73 16.40 -8.78
CA ILE A 126 -4.51 17.07 -9.22
C ILE A 126 -4.80 18.05 -10.37
N LYS A 127 -5.60 17.64 -11.36
CA LYS A 127 -5.99 18.51 -12.48
C LYS A 127 -6.77 19.73 -11.98
N LYS A 128 -7.68 19.54 -11.02
CA LYS A 128 -8.43 20.65 -10.44
C LYS A 128 -7.53 21.62 -9.69
N ILE A 129 -6.59 21.13 -8.88
CA ILE A 129 -5.62 21.96 -8.15
C ILE A 129 -4.73 22.74 -9.12
N LYS A 130 -4.19 22.10 -10.16
CA LYS A 130 -3.34 22.75 -11.17
C LYS A 130 -4.05 23.87 -11.95
N ASN A 131 -5.37 23.79 -12.10
CA ASN A 131 -6.17 24.77 -12.83
C ASN A 131 -6.63 25.96 -11.98
N ILE A 132 -6.28 26.01 -10.68
CA ILE A 132 -6.61 27.13 -9.82
C ILE A 132 -5.70 28.33 -10.13
N ASN A 133 -6.30 29.42 -10.56
CA ASN A 133 -5.58 30.68 -10.67
C ASN A 133 -5.69 31.43 -9.34
N ILE A 134 -4.62 31.40 -8.55
CA ILE A 134 -4.59 31.94 -7.19
C ILE A 134 -4.83 33.46 -7.19
N GLU A 135 -4.25 34.17 -8.15
CA GLU A 135 -4.34 35.64 -8.24
C GLU A 135 -5.77 36.16 -8.53
N LYS A 136 -6.58 35.31 -9.22
CA LYS A 136 -7.97 35.64 -9.60
C LYS A 136 -9.01 34.96 -8.71
N THR A 137 -8.58 34.27 -7.65
CA THR A 137 -9.48 33.51 -6.78
C THR A 137 -9.80 34.29 -5.52
N THR A 138 -11.06 34.68 -5.36
CA THR A 138 -11.54 35.33 -4.13
C THR A 138 -11.59 34.35 -2.96
N PRO A 139 -11.54 34.81 -1.68
CA PRO A 139 -11.60 33.92 -0.51
C PRO A 139 -12.81 32.99 -0.50
N ILE A 140 -13.99 33.47 -0.87
CA ILE A 140 -15.21 32.65 -0.95
C ILE A 140 -15.07 31.57 -2.03
N LYS A 141 -14.52 31.92 -3.18
CA LYS A 141 -14.28 30.98 -4.27
C LYS A 141 -13.24 29.93 -3.89
N ALA A 142 -12.21 30.31 -3.14
CA ALA A 142 -11.21 29.38 -2.61
C ALA A 142 -11.84 28.36 -1.65
N LEU A 143 -12.71 28.78 -0.75
CA LEU A 143 -13.45 27.88 0.17
C LEU A 143 -14.33 26.90 -0.60
N ASN A 144 -15.04 27.35 -1.63
CA ASN A 144 -15.86 26.46 -2.47
C ASN A 144 -15.01 25.42 -3.19
N ILE A 145 -13.87 25.81 -3.76
CA ILE A 145 -12.93 24.90 -4.40
C ILE A 145 -12.39 23.87 -3.40
N LEU A 146 -12.03 24.28 -2.17
CA LEU A 146 -11.58 23.37 -1.12
C LEU A 146 -12.66 22.37 -0.71
N ASN A 147 -13.92 22.82 -0.59
CA ASN A 147 -15.04 21.93 -0.28
C ASN A 147 -15.29 20.91 -1.40
N GLU A 148 -15.19 21.32 -2.66
CA GLU A 148 -15.30 20.40 -3.79
C GLU A 148 -14.18 19.38 -3.82
N ILE A 149 -12.92 19.79 -3.57
CA ILE A 149 -11.76 18.89 -3.48
C ILE A 149 -11.96 17.90 -2.32
N LYS A 150 -12.42 18.39 -1.16
CA LYS A 150 -12.73 17.55 0.00
C LYS A 150 -13.84 16.53 -0.32
N GLY A 151 -14.88 16.93 -1.07
CA GLY A 151 -15.91 16.03 -1.56
C GLY A 151 -15.31 14.91 -2.43
N MET A 152 -14.47 15.25 -3.40
CA MET A 152 -13.80 14.28 -4.28
C MET A 152 -12.88 13.29 -3.55
N LEU A 153 -12.40 13.64 -2.35
CA LEU A 153 -11.56 12.76 -1.51
C LEU A 153 -12.39 11.84 -0.62
N ASN A 154 -13.67 12.16 -0.39
CA ASN A 154 -14.55 11.41 0.50
C ASN A 154 -15.55 10.49 -0.24
N GLU A 155 -15.63 10.61 -1.57
CA GLU A 155 -16.37 9.67 -2.43
C GLU A 155 -15.60 8.37 -2.65
#